data_38ef7d939ed03707499d262a22587f83
#
_entry.id   38ef7d939ed03707499d262a22587f83
#
_cell.length_a   1.000
_cell.length_b   1.000
_cell.length_c   1.000
_cell.angle_alpha   90.00
_cell.angle_beta   90.00
_cell.angle_gamma   90.00
#
_symmetry.space_group_name_H-M   'P 1'
#
loop_
_entity.id
_entity.type
_entity.pdbx_description
1 polymer ?
#
loop_
_entity_poly.entity_id
_entity_poly.type
_entity_poly.pdbx_seq_one_letter_code
_entity_poly.pdbx_strand_id
1 'polypeptide(L)'
;ILRGLVGSEMCIRDRLGVLSRIFGFYIRGLSEYSGYCMAASTFFALAYTFGEGGHIRITLFIEKLNKKFRKIFEIWCLLVASIFSGYLAFYFIKMLIISYKFKERSEGADEILIWIPQLPLGIGSTILFVCIFHHLLKCFYND
;
A
#
# COMPACT_ATOMS: atom_id res chain seq x y z
N ILE A 1 -10.94 6.44 -8.78
CA ILE A 1 -10.56 5.01 -8.79
C ILE A 1 -10.44 4.47 -7.37
N LEU A 2 -9.67 5.07 -6.46
CA LEU A 2 -9.53 4.62 -5.05
C LEU A 2 -10.85 4.53 -4.28
N ARG A 3 -11.76 5.51 -4.44
CA ARG A 3 -13.09 5.47 -3.82
C ARG A 3 -13.97 4.33 -4.33
N GLY A 4 -13.82 3.95 -5.60
CA GLY A 4 -14.55 2.82 -6.17
C GLY A 4 -14.05 1.48 -5.66
N LEU A 5 -12.71 1.29 -5.55
CA LEU A 5 -12.10 0.06 -5.04
C LEU A 5 -12.44 -0.18 -3.56
N VAL A 6 -12.27 0.83 -2.72
CA VAL A 6 -12.60 0.76 -1.28
C VAL A 6 -14.09 0.50 -1.07
N GLY A 7 -14.95 1.17 -1.84
CA GLY A 7 -16.41 0.96 -1.76
C GLY A 7 -16.83 -0.43 -2.23
N SER A 8 -16.23 -0.97 -3.29
CA SER A 8 -16.53 -2.31 -3.78
C SER A 8 -16.05 -3.40 -2.83
N GLU A 9 -14.87 -3.26 -2.22
CA GLU A 9 -14.36 -4.23 -1.24
C GLU A 9 -15.20 -4.25 0.04
N MET A 10 -15.62 -3.11 0.56
CA MET A 10 -16.56 -3.04 1.67
C MET A 10 -17.89 -3.73 1.33
N CYS A 11 -18.42 -3.49 0.13
CA CYS A 11 -19.68 -4.07 -0.31
C CYS A 11 -19.59 -5.60 -0.49
N ILE A 12 -18.48 -6.09 -1.03
CA ILE A 12 -18.20 -7.54 -1.17
C ILE A 12 -18.08 -8.20 0.21
N ARG A 13 -17.38 -7.57 1.13
CA ARG A 13 -17.23 -8.04 2.51
C ARG A 13 -18.58 -8.16 3.22
N ASP A 14 -19.41 -7.11 3.14
CA ASP A 14 -20.71 -7.10 3.80
C ASP A 14 -21.64 -8.15 3.20
N ARG A 15 -21.62 -8.33 1.88
CA ARG A 15 -22.39 -9.38 1.19
C ARG A 15 -21.90 -10.78 1.57
N LEU A 16 -20.59 -11.01 1.61
CA LEU A 16 -20.01 -12.29 2.07
C LEU A 16 -20.34 -12.56 3.53
N GLY A 17 -20.30 -11.55 4.40
CA GLY A 17 -20.69 -11.68 5.80
C GLY A 17 -22.17 -12.03 5.99
N VAL A 18 -23.06 -11.46 5.18
CA VAL A 18 -24.49 -11.79 5.20
C VAL A 18 -24.73 -13.19 4.65
N LEU A 19 -24.12 -13.54 3.51
CA LEU A 19 -24.22 -14.88 2.92
C LEU A 19 -23.71 -15.96 3.87
N SER A 20 -22.57 -15.75 4.52
CA SER A 20 -22.01 -16.72 5.47
C SER A 20 -22.93 -16.98 6.66
N ARG A 21 -23.67 -15.95 7.13
CA ARG A 21 -24.66 -16.08 8.19
C ARG A 21 -25.90 -16.86 7.73
N ILE A 22 -26.34 -16.66 6.48
CA ILE A 22 -27.49 -17.36 5.91
C ILE A 22 -27.18 -18.84 5.73
N PHE A 23 -25.95 -19.17 5.28
CA PHE A 23 -25.52 -20.56 5.08
C PHE A 23 -25.01 -21.24 6.37
N GLY A 24 -25.04 -20.57 7.52
CA GLY A 24 -24.58 -21.12 8.77
C GLY A 24 -23.05 -21.32 8.87
N PHE A 25 -22.29 -20.86 7.88
CA PHE A 25 -20.82 -20.83 7.91
C PHE A 25 -20.35 -19.51 8.49
N TYR A 26 -19.96 -19.51 9.75
CA TYR A 26 -19.34 -18.35 10.34
C TYR A 26 -17.86 -18.31 9.93
N ILE A 27 -17.53 -17.48 8.95
CA ILE A 27 -16.14 -17.22 8.58
C ILE A 27 -15.57 -16.25 9.63
N ARG A 28 -14.87 -16.82 10.61
CA ARG A 28 -14.14 -16.07 11.63
C ARG A 28 -13.00 -15.34 10.90
N GLY A 29 -12.52 -14.20 11.42
CA GLY A 29 -11.37 -13.49 10.86
C GLY A 29 -11.61 -12.71 9.55
N LEU A 30 -12.81 -12.71 8.97
CA LEU A 30 -13.13 -11.98 7.73
C LEU A 30 -12.78 -10.49 7.82
N SER A 31 -12.88 -9.89 9.00
CA SER A 31 -12.54 -8.48 9.22
C SER A 31 -11.04 -8.22 9.15
N GLU A 32 -10.21 -9.12 9.64
CA GLU A 32 -8.75 -9.01 9.59
C GLU A 32 -8.25 -9.16 8.16
N TYR A 33 -8.70 -10.19 7.44
CA TYR A 33 -8.36 -10.37 6.03
C TYR A 33 -8.74 -9.19 5.16
N SER A 34 -9.94 -8.64 5.37
CA SER A 34 -10.37 -7.46 4.61
C SER A 34 -9.50 -6.25 4.89
N GLY A 35 -9.03 -6.06 6.12
CA GLY A 35 -8.10 -4.99 6.46
C GLY A 35 -6.76 -5.11 5.74
N TYR A 36 -6.17 -6.30 5.71
CA TYR A 36 -4.91 -6.54 4.99
C TYR A 36 -5.07 -6.42 3.46
N CYS A 37 -6.17 -6.94 2.89
CA CYS A 37 -6.46 -6.78 1.46
C CYS A 37 -6.65 -5.31 1.09
N MET A 38 -7.35 -4.54 1.92
CA MET A 38 -7.57 -3.11 1.71
C MET A 38 -6.25 -2.33 1.76
N ALA A 39 -5.38 -2.64 2.71
CA ALA A 39 -4.06 -2.01 2.80
C ALA A 39 -3.18 -2.40 1.60
N ALA A 40 -3.16 -3.66 1.20
CA ALA A 40 -2.41 -4.13 0.04
C ALA A 40 -2.90 -3.45 -1.26
N SER A 41 -4.21 -3.39 -1.48
CA SER A 41 -4.79 -2.72 -2.67
C SER A 41 -4.44 -1.23 -2.71
N THR A 42 -4.36 -0.57 -1.55
CA THR A 42 -3.96 0.83 -1.45
C THR A 42 -2.49 1.02 -1.87
N PHE A 43 -1.58 0.13 -1.44
CA PHE A 43 -0.18 0.19 -1.85
C PHE A 43 0.01 -0.08 -3.35
N PHE A 44 -0.71 -1.05 -3.91
CA PHE A 44 -0.68 -1.31 -5.36
C PHE A 44 -1.24 -0.14 -6.16
N ALA A 45 -2.35 0.45 -5.72
CA ALA A 45 -2.93 1.62 -6.37
C ALA A 45 -2.00 2.84 -6.32
N LEU A 46 -1.31 3.07 -5.18
CA LEU A 46 -0.30 4.10 -5.04
C LEU A 46 0.89 3.85 -5.98
N ALA A 47 1.41 2.62 -6.04
CA ALA A 47 2.50 2.25 -6.92
C ALA A 47 2.13 2.47 -8.40
N TYR A 48 0.91 2.09 -8.81
CA TYR A 48 0.38 2.33 -10.14
C TYR A 48 0.28 3.83 -10.47
N THR A 49 -0.27 4.61 -9.54
CA THR A 49 -0.42 6.07 -9.70
C THR A 49 0.93 6.77 -9.85
N PHE A 50 1.95 6.31 -9.13
CA PHE A 50 3.32 6.82 -9.30
C PHE A 50 3.92 6.40 -10.64
N GLY A 51 3.65 5.17 -11.12
CA GLY A 51 4.11 4.67 -12.40
C GLY A 51 3.55 5.45 -13.60
N GLU A 52 2.27 5.83 -13.55
CA GLU A 52 1.57 6.62 -14.58
C GLU A 52 1.91 8.12 -14.56
N GLY A 53 2.90 8.54 -13.76
CA GLY A 53 3.30 9.95 -13.69
C GLY A 53 2.35 10.82 -12.87
N GLY A 54 1.81 10.29 -11.79
CA GLY A 54 0.91 10.95 -10.83
C GLY A 54 1.44 12.25 -10.19
N HIS A 55 2.62 12.71 -10.61
CA HIS A 55 3.16 14.04 -10.32
C HIS A 55 2.34 15.20 -10.88
N ILE A 56 1.36 14.92 -11.74
CA ILE A 56 0.50 15.95 -12.36
C ILE A 56 -0.23 16.78 -11.28
N ARG A 57 -0.57 16.18 -10.14
CA ARG A 57 -1.25 16.90 -9.05
C ARG A 57 -0.33 17.85 -8.27
N ILE A 58 0.94 17.52 -8.16
CA ILE A 58 1.95 18.39 -7.54
C ILE A 58 2.28 19.53 -8.50
N THR A 59 2.34 19.26 -9.80
CA THR A 59 2.60 20.28 -10.83
C THR A 59 1.57 21.40 -10.84
N LEU A 60 0.30 21.13 -10.64
CA LEU A 60 -0.75 22.16 -10.60
C LEU A 60 -0.57 23.15 -9.42
N PHE A 61 -0.04 22.67 -8.30
CA PHE A 61 0.22 23.54 -7.13
C PHE A 61 1.49 24.36 -7.28
N ILE A 62 2.46 23.83 -8.02
CA ILE A 62 3.81 24.40 -8.18
C ILE A 62 3.92 25.23 -9.48
N GLU A 63 2.89 25.23 -10.32
CA GLU A 63 2.86 25.96 -11.60
C GLU A 63 3.02 27.49 -11.44
N LYS A 64 2.75 28.01 -10.23
CA LYS A 64 2.97 29.42 -9.84
C LYS A 64 4.40 29.73 -9.39
N LEU A 65 5.27 28.74 -9.22
CA LEU A 65 6.66 28.94 -8.78
C LEU A 65 7.64 29.00 -9.98
N ASN A 66 8.74 29.72 -9.77
CA ASN A 66 9.85 29.82 -10.73
C ASN A 66 10.40 28.42 -11.09
N LYS A 67 10.72 28.17 -12.37
CA LYS A 67 11.16 26.86 -12.90
C LYS A 67 12.29 26.20 -12.07
N LYS A 68 13.23 26.98 -11.53
CA LYS A 68 14.33 26.48 -10.70
C LYS A 68 13.84 25.96 -9.33
N PHE A 69 12.97 26.72 -8.66
CA PHE A 69 12.42 26.33 -7.35
C PHE A 69 11.50 25.11 -7.48
N ARG A 70 10.76 24.99 -8.55
CA ARG A 70 9.92 23.85 -8.86
C ARG A 70 10.70 22.54 -8.88
N LYS A 71 11.84 22.51 -9.58
CA LYS A 71 12.67 21.32 -9.72
C LYS A 71 13.29 20.89 -8.39
N ILE A 72 13.81 21.85 -7.62
CA ILE A 72 14.39 21.58 -6.30
C ILE A 72 13.33 21.01 -5.35
N PHE A 73 12.13 21.57 -5.34
CA PHE A 73 11.04 21.12 -4.48
C PHE A 73 10.55 19.73 -4.87
N GLU A 74 10.48 19.43 -6.17
CA GLU A 74 10.11 18.10 -6.70
C GLU A 74 11.11 17.02 -6.28
N ILE A 75 12.41 17.28 -6.43
CA ILE A 75 13.46 16.35 -5.99
C ILE A 75 13.39 16.15 -4.47
N TRP A 76 13.17 17.21 -3.71
CA TRP A 76 13.08 17.14 -2.25
C TRP A 76 11.89 16.30 -1.79
N CYS A 77 10.72 16.50 -2.38
CA CYS A 77 9.52 15.69 -2.11
C CYS A 77 9.72 14.22 -2.44
N LEU A 78 10.33 13.93 -3.60
CA LEU A 78 10.64 12.56 -4.02
C LEU A 78 11.64 11.88 -3.08
N LEU A 79 12.65 12.61 -2.62
CA LEU A 79 13.64 12.10 -1.69
C LEU A 79 12.99 11.73 -0.34
N VAL A 80 12.18 12.62 0.22
CA VAL A 80 11.45 12.35 1.46
C VAL A 80 10.50 11.17 1.30
N ALA A 81 9.76 11.12 0.20
CA ALA A 81 8.84 10.01 -0.11
C ALA A 81 9.59 8.69 -0.25
N SER A 82 10.77 8.68 -0.89
CA SER A 82 11.61 7.49 -1.03
C SER A 82 12.13 6.99 0.30
N ILE A 83 12.62 7.87 1.18
CA ILE A 83 13.09 7.50 2.51
C ILE A 83 11.94 6.90 3.34
N PHE A 84 10.78 7.55 3.33
CA PHE A 84 9.62 7.10 4.08
C PHE A 84 9.10 5.75 3.57
N SER A 85 9.00 5.59 2.25
CA SER A 85 8.57 4.33 1.63
C SER A 85 9.55 3.19 1.88
N GLY A 86 10.87 3.47 1.84
CA GLY A 86 11.91 2.51 2.16
C GLY A 86 11.86 2.06 3.62
N TYR A 87 11.63 3.00 4.53
CA TYR A 87 11.46 2.70 5.95
C TYR A 87 10.24 1.79 6.19
N LEU A 88 9.10 2.11 5.58
CA LEU A 88 7.90 1.28 5.66
C LEU A 88 8.13 -0.12 5.11
N ALA A 89 8.73 -0.24 3.92
CA ALA A 89 9.02 -1.53 3.32
C ALA A 89 9.93 -2.39 4.21
N PHE A 90 10.96 -1.79 4.80
CA PHE A 90 11.86 -2.47 5.72
C PHE A 90 11.14 -3.02 6.96
N TYR A 91 10.27 -2.22 7.58
CA TYR A 91 9.52 -2.65 8.75
C TYR A 91 8.47 -3.71 8.42
N PHE A 92 7.80 -3.63 7.29
CA PHE A 92 6.85 -4.66 6.87
C PHE A 92 7.55 -5.99 6.60
N ILE A 93 8.69 -5.98 5.94
CA ILE A 93 9.49 -7.20 5.72
C ILE A 93 9.98 -7.77 7.05
N LYS A 94 10.49 -6.92 7.94
CA LYS A 94 10.92 -7.34 9.28
C LYS A 94 9.75 -7.96 10.07
N MET A 95 8.59 -7.34 10.06
CA MET A 95 7.38 -7.84 10.72
C MET A 95 6.97 -9.20 10.14
N LEU A 96 7.01 -9.35 8.82
CA LEU A 96 6.70 -10.60 8.13
C LEU A 96 7.65 -11.73 8.53
N ILE A 97 8.97 -11.45 8.60
CA ILE A 97 9.97 -12.43 9.02
C ILE A 97 9.77 -12.85 10.48
N ILE A 98 9.43 -11.90 11.35
CA ILE A 98 9.15 -12.16 12.77
C ILE A 98 7.91 -13.04 12.90
N SER A 99 6.81 -12.67 12.27
CA SER A 99 5.56 -13.44 12.30
C SER A 99 5.72 -14.85 11.72
N TYR A 100 6.57 -15.01 10.69
CA TYR A 100 6.92 -16.33 10.14
C TYR A 100 7.73 -17.16 11.13
N LYS A 101 8.75 -16.55 11.77
CA LYS A 101 9.67 -17.24 12.70
C LYS A 101 8.96 -17.68 13.99
N PHE A 102 8.11 -16.83 14.52
CA PHE A 102 7.39 -17.12 15.77
C PHE A 102 6.07 -17.89 15.54
N LYS A 103 5.71 -18.14 14.26
CA LYS A 103 4.42 -18.75 13.89
C LYS A 103 3.25 -18.08 14.63
N GLU A 104 3.32 -16.74 14.69
CA GLU A 104 2.28 -15.96 15.35
C GLU A 104 0.93 -16.30 14.74
N ARG A 105 0.00 -16.67 15.61
CA ARG A 105 -1.39 -16.90 15.26
C ARG A 105 -2.18 -15.65 15.61
N SER A 106 -3.17 -15.34 14.81
CA SER A 106 -4.09 -14.25 15.11
C SER A 106 -4.75 -14.51 16.47
N GLU A 107 -4.84 -13.49 17.30
CA GLU A 107 -5.65 -13.51 18.54
C GLU A 107 -7.16 -13.64 18.23
N GLY A 108 -7.53 -13.53 16.96
CA GLY A 108 -8.86 -13.83 16.45
C GLY A 108 -9.22 -15.30 16.62
N ALA A 109 -10.51 -15.59 16.57
CA ALA A 109 -11.08 -16.93 16.82
C ALA A 109 -10.59 -18.05 15.87
N ASP A 110 -9.78 -17.75 14.86
CA ASP A 110 -9.40 -18.69 13.79
C ASP A 110 -7.98 -19.26 13.89
N GLU A 111 -7.17 -18.79 14.84
CA GLU A 111 -5.77 -19.23 14.98
C GLU A 111 -4.96 -19.22 13.66
N ILE A 112 -5.30 -18.35 12.71
CA ILE A 112 -4.67 -18.29 11.40
C ILE A 112 -3.28 -17.70 11.53
N LEU A 113 -2.34 -18.23 10.75
CA LEU A 113 -0.99 -17.71 10.64
C LEU A 113 -1.00 -16.29 10.04
N ILE A 114 -0.65 -15.29 10.84
CA ILE A 114 -0.71 -13.86 10.48
C ILE A 114 0.20 -13.52 9.29
N TRP A 115 1.27 -14.26 9.06
CA TRP A 115 2.21 -14.00 7.98
C TRP A 115 1.58 -14.10 6.57
N ILE A 116 0.53 -14.92 6.39
CA ILE A 116 -0.12 -15.12 5.09
C ILE A 116 -0.79 -13.84 4.59
N PRO A 117 -1.68 -13.18 5.34
CA PRO A 117 -2.28 -11.92 4.91
C PRO A 117 -1.30 -10.73 4.91
N GLN A 118 -0.17 -10.84 5.59
CA GLN A 118 0.87 -9.81 5.58
C GLN A 118 1.74 -9.84 4.31
N LEU A 119 1.82 -10.98 3.61
CA LEU A 119 2.60 -11.13 2.37
C LEU A 119 2.26 -10.08 1.31
N PRO A 120 1.00 -9.90 0.88
CA PRO A 120 0.66 -8.93 -0.15
C PRO A 120 0.97 -7.48 0.29
N LEU A 121 0.91 -7.19 1.58
CA LEU A 121 1.27 -5.88 2.13
C LEU A 121 2.79 -5.62 1.98
N GLY A 122 3.62 -6.60 2.32
CA GLY A 122 5.07 -6.52 2.15
C GLY A 122 5.49 -6.37 0.68
N ILE A 123 4.86 -7.13 -0.21
CA ILE A 123 5.10 -7.04 -1.66
C ILE A 123 4.66 -5.67 -2.19
N GLY A 124 3.47 -5.20 -1.83
CA GLY A 124 2.94 -3.90 -2.26
C GLY A 124 3.82 -2.73 -1.84
N SER A 125 4.31 -2.74 -0.60
CA SER A 125 5.20 -1.69 -0.10
C SER A 125 6.58 -1.69 -0.77
N THR A 126 7.13 -2.88 -1.10
CA THR A 126 8.41 -2.97 -1.84
C THR A 126 8.27 -2.49 -3.27
N ILE A 127 7.19 -2.84 -3.97
CA ILE A 127 6.91 -2.35 -5.32
C ILE A 127 6.78 -0.82 -5.30
N LEU A 128 6.05 -0.27 -4.33
CA LEU A 128 5.92 1.18 -4.18
C LEU A 128 7.28 1.85 -3.99
N PHE A 129 8.14 1.31 -3.13
CA PHE A 129 9.50 1.83 -2.92
C PHE A 129 10.32 1.82 -4.21
N VAL A 130 10.30 0.71 -4.96
CA VAL A 130 11.03 0.59 -6.23
C VAL A 130 10.52 1.60 -7.25
N CYS A 131 9.20 1.80 -7.36
CA CYS A 131 8.62 2.79 -8.28
C CYS A 131 9.05 4.22 -7.94
N ILE A 132 9.00 4.61 -6.66
CA ILE A 132 9.41 5.95 -6.22
C ILE A 132 10.91 6.14 -6.46
N PHE A 133 11.72 5.14 -6.12
CA PHE A 133 13.17 5.19 -6.29
C PHE A 133 13.57 5.29 -7.77
N HIS A 134 12.94 4.50 -8.64
CA HIS A 134 13.14 4.59 -10.08
C HIS A 134 12.79 5.98 -10.62
N HIS A 135 11.70 6.56 -10.14
CA HIS A 135 11.28 7.89 -10.57
C HIS A 135 12.25 8.99 -10.10
N LEU A 136 12.79 8.84 -8.89
CA LEU A 136 13.83 9.72 -8.35
C LEU A 136 15.11 9.64 -9.21
N LEU A 137 15.57 8.43 -9.55
CA LEU A 137 16.74 8.24 -10.42
C LEU A 137 16.52 8.86 -11.79
N LYS A 138 15.34 8.67 -12.39
CA LYS A 138 14.99 9.26 -13.69
C LYS A 138 15.00 10.78 -13.64
N CYS A 139 14.51 11.37 -12.56
CA CYS A 139 14.54 12.82 -12.36
C CYS A 139 15.98 13.36 -12.24
N PHE A 140 16.88 12.57 -11.64
CA PHE A 140 18.28 12.96 -11.43
C PHE A 140 19.14 12.74 -12.69
N TYR A 141 18.81 11.71 -13.51
CA TYR A 141 19.58 11.37 -14.72
C TYR A 141 19.18 12.22 -15.93
N ASN A 142 17.98 12.78 -15.95
CA ASN A 142 17.46 13.57 -17.08
C ASN A 142 17.84 15.07 -16.96
N ASP A 143 18.89 15.37 -16.21
CA ASP A 143 19.59 16.65 -16.09
C ASP A 143 20.85 16.64 -16.88
#